data_83288241b15f28e2880ea15a7a9d50b9
#
_entry.id   83288241b15f28e2880ea15a7a9d50b9
#
_cell.length_a   1.000
_cell.length_b   1.000
_cell.length_c   1.000
_cell.angle_alpha   90.00
_cell.angle_beta   90.00
_cell.angle_gamma   90.00
#
_symmetry.space_group_name_H-M   'P 1'
#
loop_
_entity.id
_entity.type
_entity.pdbx_description
1 polymer ?
#
loop_
_entity_poly.entity_id
_entity_poly.type
_entity_poly.pdbx_seq_one_letter_code
_entity_poly.pdbx_strand_id
1 'polypeptide(L)'
;KTLQVGKQVLEKQGYSYKGVSSDEFGKDYNWVKNMNLTSDFLPTAMGRGNSSMVLLAQNGKTVYIYVFNRTAFAGLQAQVKAMGYDMGNAVKGDKTTLICTKDNQPTISFLTLQQPLPYCVQITE
;
A
#
# COMPACT_ATOMS: atom_id res chain seq x y z
N LYS A 1 -10.12 1.50 16.16
CA LYS A 1 -11.26 1.93 15.34
C LYS A 1 -10.93 1.90 13.86
N THR A 2 -9.85 2.57 13.47
CA THR A 2 -9.40 2.58 12.07
C THR A 2 -9.06 1.18 11.58
N LEU A 3 -8.38 0.38 12.41
CA LEU A 3 -8.03 -0.99 12.07
C LEU A 3 -9.27 -1.88 11.91
N GLN A 4 -10.27 -1.69 12.76
CA GLN A 4 -11.51 -2.47 12.67
C GLN A 4 -12.23 -2.19 11.35
N VAL A 5 -12.34 -0.92 10.97
CA VAL A 5 -12.97 -0.52 9.71
C VAL A 5 -12.18 -1.06 8.52
N GLY A 6 -10.86 -0.91 8.56
CA GLY A 6 -9.98 -1.41 7.50
C GLY A 6 -10.12 -2.91 7.28
N LYS A 7 -10.16 -3.69 8.38
CA LYS A 7 -10.35 -5.13 8.32
C LYS A 7 -11.63 -5.51 7.59
N GLN A 8 -12.75 -4.88 7.95
CA GLN A 8 -14.04 -5.17 7.32
C GLN A 8 -14.04 -4.84 5.83
N VAL A 9 -13.47 -3.71 5.45
CA VAL A 9 -13.38 -3.30 4.04
C VAL A 9 -12.54 -4.29 3.25
N LEU A 10 -11.39 -4.69 3.79
CA LEU A 10 -10.49 -5.63 3.11
C LEU A 10 -11.16 -6.99 2.91
N GLU A 11 -11.84 -7.52 3.92
CA GLU A 11 -12.54 -8.79 3.80
C GLU A 11 -13.62 -8.73 2.73
N LYS A 12 -14.37 -7.63 2.66
CA LYS A 12 -15.42 -7.45 1.64
C LYS A 12 -14.84 -7.40 0.23
N GLN A 13 -13.62 -6.89 0.09
CA GLN A 13 -12.97 -6.78 -1.22
C GLN A 13 -12.20 -8.03 -1.61
N GLY A 14 -12.27 -9.08 -0.80
CA GLY A 14 -11.66 -10.36 -1.13
C GLY A 14 -10.22 -10.54 -0.64
N TYR A 15 -9.76 -9.68 0.26
CA TYR A 15 -8.45 -9.84 0.89
C TYR A 15 -8.49 -10.90 1.97
N SER A 16 -7.41 -11.66 2.08
CA SER A 16 -7.22 -12.67 3.13
C SER A 16 -6.15 -12.21 4.12
N TYR A 17 -6.44 -12.37 5.39
CA TYR A 17 -5.49 -12.02 6.47
C TYR A 17 -4.39 -13.08 6.55
N LYS A 18 -3.13 -12.63 6.63
CA LYS A 18 -1.96 -13.53 6.65
C LYS A 18 -1.14 -13.46 7.92
N GLY A 19 -1.44 -12.55 8.83
CA GLY A 19 -0.75 -12.49 10.12
C GLY A 19 -0.02 -11.18 10.36
N VAL A 20 0.73 -11.13 11.43
CA VAL A 20 1.45 -9.95 11.90
C VAL A 20 2.93 -10.08 11.58
N SER A 21 3.49 -9.08 10.88
CA SER A 21 4.93 -8.94 10.68
C SER A 21 5.48 -7.85 11.61
N SER A 22 6.77 -7.91 11.90
CA SER A 22 7.44 -6.92 12.75
C SER A 22 8.70 -6.42 12.08
N ASP A 23 8.95 -5.13 12.22
CA ASP A 23 10.21 -4.52 11.81
C ASP A 23 10.65 -3.50 12.88
N GLU A 24 11.69 -2.72 12.57
CA GLU A 24 12.22 -1.72 13.51
C GLU A 24 11.22 -0.58 13.80
N PHE A 25 10.21 -0.42 12.96
CA PHE A 25 9.21 0.64 13.09
C PHE A 25 7.92 0.17 13.78
N GLY A 26 7.79 -1.13 14.09
CA GLY A 26 6.63 -1.68 14.75
C GLY A 26 6.06 -2.90 14.06
N LYS A 27 4.77 -3.13 14.27
CA LYS A 27 4.06 -4.29 13.75
C LYS A 27 3.05 -3.87 12.69
N ASP A 28 2.84 -4.76 11.70
CA ASP A 28 1.88 -4.57 10.63
C ASP A 28 0.98 -5.79 10.50
N TYR A 29 -0.30 -5.56 10.21
CA TYR A 29 -1.24 -6.61 9.87
C TYR A 29 -1.22 -6.80 8.36
N ASN A 30 -0.97 -8.02 7.90
CA ASN A 30 -0.75 -8.34 6.48
C ASN A 30 -2.01 -8.93 5.84
N TRP A 31 -2.42 -8.36 4.71
CA TRP A 31 -3.58 -8.78 3.93
C TRP A 31 -3.16 -8.93 2.48
N VAL A 32 -3.65 -9.98 1.81
CA VAL A 32 -3.31 -10.23 0.40
C VAL A 32 -4.55 -10.56 -0.41
N LYS A 33 -4.48 -10.26 -1.70
CA LYS A 33 -5.51 -10.60 -2.68
C LYS A 33 -4.85 -11.15 -3.93
N ASN A 34 -5.30 -12.34 -4.35
CA ASN A 34 -4.78 -13.05 -5.53
C ASN A 34 -3.27 -13.34 -5.45
N MET A 35 -2.77 -13.58 -4.25
CA MET A 35 -1.36 -13.92 -4.03
C MET A 35 -1.20 -14.57 -2.65
N ASN A 36 0.00 -15.05 -2.38
CA ASN A 36 0.35 -15.58 -1.07
C ASN A 36 1.70 -15.03 -0.62
N LEU A 37 2.06 -15.29 0.64
CA LEU A 37 3.29 -14.79 1.25
C LEU A 37 4.16 -15.94 1.74
N THR A 38 5.48 -15.72 1.74
CA THR A 38 6.44 -16.60 2.40
C THR A 38 6.34 -16.43 3.93
N SER A 39 7.08 -17.24 4.68
CA SER A 39 7.15 -17.10 6.14
C SER A 39 7.74 -15.74 6.57
N ASP A 40 8.48 -15.07 5.67
CA ASP A 40 9.03 -13.74 5.92
C ASP A 40 8.14 -12.62 5.39
N PHE A 41 6.88 -12.92 5.07
CA PHE A 41 5.88 -11.96 4.58
C PHE A 41 6.27 -11.32 3.24
N LEU A 42 6.95 -12.06 2.37
CA LEU A 42 7.27 -11.62 1.01
C LEU A 42 6.39 -12.34 0.00
N PRO A 43 6.08 -11.70 -1.14
CA PRO A 43 5.25 -12.33 -2.17
C PRO A 43 5.87 -13.62 -2.72
N THR A 44 5.05 -14.66 -2.84
CA THR A 44 5.49 -15.95 -3.42
C THR A 44 5.35 -15.97 -4.93
N ALA A 45 4.40 -15.20 -5.47
CA ALA A 45 4.18 -15.08 -6.91
C ALA A 45 4.26 -13.62 -7.30
N MET A 46 5.00 -13.33 -8.37
CA MET A 46 5.27 -11.98 -8.81
C MET A 46 4.50 -11.64 -10.07
N GLY A 47 4.14 -10.35 -10.21
CA GLY A 47 3.79 -9.79 -11.50
C GLY A 47 2.41 -10.12 -12.04
N ARG A 48 1.50 -10.67 -11.27
CA ARG A 48 0.12 -10.84 -11.70
C ARG A 48 -0.61 -9.51 -11.56
N GLY A 49 -1.28 -9.07 -12.62
CA GLY A 49 -1.90 -7.76 -12.66
C GLY A 49 -2.97 -7.51 -11.61
N ASN A 50 -3.62 -8.56 -11.10
CA ASN A 50 -4.69 -8.46 -10.13
C ASN A 50 -4.25 -8.79 -8.70
N SER A 51 -2.95 -8.94 -8.47
CA SER A 51 -2.42 -9.21 -7.12
C SER A 51 -2.23 -7.91 -6.36
N SER A 52 -2.51 -7.93 -5.06
CA SER A 52 -2.24 -6.78 -4.20
C SER A 52 -2.03 -7.23 -2.77
N MET A 53 -1.34 -6.39 -2.01
CA MET A 53 -1.03 -6.63 -0.61
C MET A 53 -1.24 -5.35 0.17
N VAL A 54 -1.89 -5.44 1.32
CA VAL A 54 -2.15 -4.28 2.19
C VAL A 54 -1.58 -4.58 3.56
N LEU A 55 -0.80 -3.65 4.08
CA LEU A 55 -0.30 -3.69 5.44
C LEU A 55 -0.96 -2.57 6.23
N LEU A 56 -1.60 -2.94 7.33
CA LEU A 56 -2.16 -1.97 8.28
C LEU A 56 -1.22 -1.88 9.47
N ALA A 57 -0.62 -0.72 9.70
CA ALA A 57 0.25 -0.52 10.84
C ALA A 57 -0.55 -0.64 12.13
N GLN A 58 0.02 -1.32 13.14
CA GLN A 58 -0.65 -1.56 14.41
C GLN A 58 -1.05 -0.26 15.11
N ASN A 59 -0.30 0.83 14.88
CA ASN A 59 -0.64 2.13 15.47
C ASN A 59 -1.90 2.77 14.87
N GLY A 60 -2.45 2.21 13.79
CA GLY A 60 -3.66 2.70 13.15
C GLY A 60 -3.48 3.95 12.29
N LYS A 61 -2.26 4.42 12.09
CA LYS A 61 -2.00 5.70 11.42
C LYS A 61 -1.44 5.56 10.02
N THR A 62 -0.92 4.38 9.65
CA THR A 62 -0.28 4.17 8.36
C THR A 62 -0.83 2.93 7.69
N VAL A 63 -1.12 3.07 6.39
CA VAL A 63 -1.53 1.96 5.54
C VAL A 63 -0.58 1.89 4.36
N TYR A 64 -0.09 0.70 4.04
CA TYR A 64 0.73 0.45 2.87
C TYR A 64 -0.05 -0.41 1.90
N ILE A 65 -0.14 0.02 0.63
CA ILE A 65 -0.79 -0.74 -0.43
C ILE A 65 0.26 -1.07 -1.47
N TYR A 66 0.48 -2.36 -1.72
CA TYR A 66 1.42 -2.83 -2.73
C TYR A 66 0.66 -3.38 -3.91
N VAL A 67 1.01 -2.93 -5.11
CA VAL A 67 0.51 -3.47 -6.37
C VAL A 67 1.69 -3.90 -7.22
N PHE A 68 1.44 -4.73 -8.25
CA PHE A 68 2.53 -5.42 -8.95
C PHE A 68 2.53 -5.16 -10.44
N ASN A 69 1.72 -4.21 -10.91
CA ASN A 69 1.82 -3.76 -12.29
C ASN A 69 1.67 -2.25 -12.38
N ARG A 70 2.28 -1.70 -13.42
CA ARG A 70 2.34 -0.25 -13.62
C ARG A 70 0.94 0.36 -13.86
N THR A 71 0.07 -0.35 -14.56
CA THR A 71 -1.28 0.13 -14.86
C THR A 71 -2.11 0.31 -13.59
N ALA A 72 -2.05 -0.67 -12.68
CA ALA A 72 -2.75 -0.57 -11.39
C ALA A 72 -2.20 0.62 -10.57
N PHE A 73 -0.89 0.80 -10.57
CA PHE A 73 -0.24 1.89 -9.84
C PHE A 73 -0.65 3.25 -10.41
N ALA A 74 -0.62 3.40 -11.73
CA ALA A 74 -1.06 4.62 -12.41
C ALA A 74 -2.55 4.90 -12.16
N GLY A 75 -3.37 3.85 -12.09
CA GLY A 75 -4.79 3.98 -11.78
C GLY A 75 -5.04 4.54 -10.39
N LEU A 76 -4.25 4.10 -9.41
CA LEU A 76 -4.33 4.65 -8.05
C LEU A 76 -3.93 6.12 -8.02
N GLN A 77 -2.89 6.50 -8.75
CA GLN A 77 -2.50 7.91 -8.87
C GLN A 77 -3.61 8.76 -9.46
N ALA A 78 -4.27 8.26 -10.51
CA ALA A 78 -5.39 8.95 -11.14
C ALA A 78 -6.56 9.14 -10.17
N GLN A 79 -6.86 8.13 -9.36
CA GLN A 79 -7.92 8.21 -8.35
C GLN A 79 -7.60 9.28 -7.30
N VAL A 80 -6.38 9.33 -6.82
CA VAL A 80 -5.95 10.32 -5.82
C VAL A 80 -6.05 11.73 -6.39
N LYS A 81 -5.62 11.92 -7.65
CA LYS A 81 -5.75 13.20 -8.33
C LYS A 81 -7.22 13.61 -8.45
N ALA A 82 -8.10 12.67 -8.81
CA ALA A 82 -9.53 12.94 -8.94
C ALA A 82 -10.18 13.31 -7.61
N MET A 83 -9.59 12.91 -6.48
CA MET A 83 -10.05 13.26 -5.14
C MET A 83 -9.65 14.69 -4.74
N GLY A 84 -8.92 15.40 -5.60
CA GLY A 84 -8.53 16.78 -5.34
C GLY A 84 -7.19 16.95 -4.63
N TYR A 85 -6.36 15.91 -4.58
CA TYR A 85 -5.03 16.01 -3.99
C TYR A 85 -4.08 16.80 -4.87
N ASP A 86 -3.19 17.57 -4.23
CA ASP A 86 -2.03 18.14 -4.88
C ASP A 86 -1.01 17.02 -5.07
N MET A 87 -0.70 16.72 -6.32
CA MET A 87 0.14 15.57 -6.66
C MET A 87 1.65 15.83 -6.49
N GLY A 88 2.04 17.06 -6.19
CA GLY A 88 3.46 17.38 -5.98
C GLY A 88 4.33 17.08 -7.20
N ASN A 89 5.62 16.93 -6.95
CA ASN A 89 6.61 16.59 -7.98
C ASN A 89 7.37 15.33 -7.57
N ALA A 90 7.60 14.45 -8.54
CA ALA A 90 8.33 13.22 -8.28
C ALA A 90 9.79 13.53 -7.95
N VAL A 91 10.29 12.92 -6.86
CA VAL A 91 11.69 12.99 -6.46
C VAL A 91 12.34 11.67 -6.83
N LYS A 92 13.36 11.73 -7.70
CA LYS A 92 14.09 10.55 -8.17
C LYS A 92 15.36 10.35 -7.36
N GLY A 93 15.69 9.10 -7.07
CA GLY A 93 16.87 8.67 -6.34
C GLY A 93 16.97 7.17 -6.46
N ASP A 94 17.38 6.48 -5.40
CA ASP A 94 17.37 5.02 -5.36
C ASP A 94 15.94 4.48 -5.54
N LYS A 95 14.96 5.28 -5.15
CA LYS A 95 13.55 5.03 -5.40
C LYS A 95 12.90 6.34 -5.82
N THR A 96 11.84 6.26 -6.62
CA THR A 96 11.06 7.43 -7.00
C THR A 96 9.94 7.64 -5.98
N THR A 97 9.81 8.87 -5.47
CA THR A 97 8.80 9.21 -4.46
C THR A 97 7.95 10.37 -4.97
N LEU A 98 6.64 10.22 -4.91
CA LEU A 98 5.67 11.27 -5.22
C LEU A 98 4.78 11.47 -4.01
N ILE A 99 4.87 12.62 -3.35
CA ILE A 99 4.12 12.92 -2.13
C ILE A 99 2.92 13.78 -2.49
N CYS A 100 1.72 13.30 -2.17
CA CYS A 100 0.47 13.94 -2.50
C CYS A 100 -0.23 14.41 -1.23
N THR A 101 -0.70 15.66 -1.22
CA THR A 101 -1.31 16.27 -0.04
C THR A 101 -2.65 16.90 -0.35
N LYS A 102 -3.50 16.96 0.65
CA LYS A 102 -4.78 17.65 0.61
C LYS A 102 -5.09 18.13 2.03
N ASP A 103 -5.57 19.37 2.16
CA ASP A 103 -5.84 19.96 3.46
C ASP A 103 -6.78 19.09 4.28
N ASN A 104 -6.38 18.82 5.54
CA ASN A 104 -7.16 18.05 6.52
C ASN A 104 -7.38 16.58 6.10
N GLN A 105 -6.56 16.05 5.18
CA GLN A 105 -6.63 14.68 4.75
C GLN A 105 -5.28 13.98 4.93
N PRO A 106 -5.27 12.65 5.02
CA PRO A 106 -4.01 11.91 5.12
C PRO A 106 -3.09 12.20 3.95
N THR A 107 -1.79 12.17 4.20
CA THR A 107 -0.78 12.27 3.14
C THR A 107 -0.70 10.94 2.41
N ILE A 108 -0.69 10.99 1.08
CA ILE A 108 -0.59 9.81 0.23
C ILE A 108 0.71 9.90 -0.56
N SER A 109 1.58 8.91 -0.39
CA SER A 109 2.86 8.85 -1.08
C SER A 109 2.90 7.65 -2.02
N PHE A 110 3.35 7.88 -3.26
CA PHE A 110 3.53 6.84 -4.27
C PHE A 110 5.02 6.55 -4.37
N LEU A 111 5.40 5.31 -4.11
CA LEU A 111 6.80 4.88 -4.08
C LEU A 111 7.05 3.84 -5.16
N THR A 112 8.02 4.11 -6.04
CA THR A 112 8.52 3.11 -6.97
C THR A 112 9.77 2.50 -6.36
N LEU A 113 9.70 1.22 -6.06
CA LEU A 113 10.73 0.48 -5.32
C LEU A 113 11.33 -0.59 -6.23
N GLN A 114 12.13 -1.47 -5.64
CA GLN A 114 12.71 -2.61 -6.35
C GLN A 114 11.91 -3.87 -6.06
N GLN A 115 12.02 -4.86 -6.95
CA GLN A 115 11.43 -6.17 -6.71
C GLN A 115 11.93 -6.71 -5.36
N PRO A 116 11.13 -7.46 -4.61
CA PRO A 116 9.83 -8.04 -5.00
C PRO A 116 8.61 -7.16 -4.73
N LEU A 117 8.76 -5.93 -4.27
CA LEU A 117 7.67 -5.01 -3.94
C LEU A 117 7.83 -3.71 -4.74
N PRO A 118 7.54 -3.71 -6.07
CA PRO A 118 7.93 -2.60 -6.94
C PRO A 118 7.12 -1.32 -6.77
N TYR A 119 5.85 -1.42 -6.38
CA TYR A 119 4.96 -0.25 -6.30
C TYR A 119 4.24 -0.22 -4.98
N CYS A 120 4.39 0.88 -4.24
CA CYS A 120 3.79 1.05 -2.93
C CYS A 120 3.05 2.38 -2.85
N VAL A 121 1.85 2.35 -2.28
CA VAL A 121 1.12 3.56 -1.90
C VAL A 121 1.09 3.59 -0.38
N GLN A 122 1.63 4.65 0.21
CA GLN A 122 1.66 4.82 1.65
C GLN A 122 0.69 5.92 2.04
N ILE A 123 -0.26 5.60 2.91
CA ILE A 123 -1.24 6.55 3.42
C ILE A 123 -0.95 6.78 4.89
N THR A 124 -0.63 8.01 5.25
CA THR A 124 -0.23 8.37 6.62
C THR A 124 -1.06 9.54 7.13
N GLU A 125 -1.67 9.36 8.30
CA GLU A 125 -2.38 10.44 9.00
C GLU A 125 -1.41 11.43 9.65
#